data_27fcc151c6e4b9fbdaf54722d7ce3376
#
_entry.id   27fcc151c6e4b9fbdaf54722d7ce3376
#
_cell.length_a   1.000
_cell.length_b   1.000
_cell.length_c   1.000
_cell.angle_alpha   90.00
_cell.angle_beta   90.00
_cell.angle_gamma   90.00
#
_symmetry.space_group_name_H-M   'P 1'
#
loop_
_entity.id
_entity.type
_entity.pdbx_description
1 polymer ?
#
loop_
_entity_poly.entity_id
_entity_poly.type
_entity_poly.pdbx_seq_one_letter_code
_entity_poly.pdbx_strand_id
1 'polypeptide(L)'
;MISSLKGARTGLAAVQWLFFMFTNTIVIPLTIGHAFQLPPEEIAFTMQRAFLLTGAACLLQGWLGHRLALMEGQAGLWWGVIISLCASAPSMGLSLPELGGSLAVGVMLSGAAVIVLGLLGFGSVLQRWFNSFVMFVVLTLLGAQLVFIFAKGMLGLNDSESIDPAVAGLSIAIVALTLWLNIRGRGFVSNFSILIGIVAGWAAYAVLFPAAETELAASGFAWRPFVWGKPDFYQLNAGIVLMSFITGLLSLSNTVATLKAAEELYGRPTTVRQYKGSLTVTGLMYMLSGIFSLVPFATYASSIGFLQSTRITERRPFMIGACAFALFGVCPPVAQWFASMPLTIGNAVLFVAYLSMLGSALRHLEGVRFSARTIYRVALPIFVGLAWMTIPNEAWVQMPALVRPLISNGLLMGILLTLMMEWIVPWERLDA
;
A
#
# COMPACT_ATOMS: atom_id res chain seq x y z
N MET A 1 8.32 41.69 0.28
CA MET A 1 7.15 41.23 1.08
C MET A 1 6.29 40.19 0.34
N ILE A 2 5.85 40.38 -0.93
CA ILE A 2 5.03 39.39 -1.68
C ILE A 2 5.81 38.10 -2.02
N SER A 3 7.10 38.19 -2.32
CA SER A 3 7.97 37.02 -2.59
C SER A 3 8.25 36.19 -1.34
N SER A 4 8.41 36.82 -0.17
CA SER A 4 8.59 36.14 1.10
C SER A 4 7.34 35.41 1.57
N LEU A 5 6.15 35.98 1.34
CA LEU A 5 4.86 35.34 1.63
C LEU A 5 4.61 34.12 0.73
N LYS A 6 5.00 34.18 -0.55
CA LYS A 6 4.94 33.01 -1.46
C LYS A 6 5.92 31.92 -1.02
N GLY A 7 7.14 32.27 -0.59
CA GLY A 7 8.12 31.33 -0.08
C GLY A 7 7.63 30.60 1.20
N ALA A 8 7.12 31.34 2.17
CA ALA A 8 6.58 30.78 3.41
C ALA A 8 5.40 29.83 3.16
N ARG A 9 4.52 30.17 2.24
CA ARG A 9 3.39 29.34 1.83
C ARG A 9 3.83 28.04 1.14
N THR A 10 4.85 28.13 0.28
CA THR A 10 5.46 26.94 -0.36
C THR A 10 6.14 26.05 0.64
N GLY A 11 6.86 26.60 1.63
CA GLY A 11 7.50 25.87 2.72
C GLY A 11 6.48 25.12 3.59
N LEU A 12 5.41 25.79 4.02
CA LEU A 12 4.34 25.14 4.80
C LEU A 12 3.67 24.01 4.01
N ALA A 13 3.40 24.23 2.73
CA ALA A 13 2.84 23.21 1.84
C ALA A 13 3.80 22.02 1.65
N ALA A 14 5.12 22.25 1.57
CA ALA A 14 6.12 21.19 1.49
C ALA A 14 6.16 20.35 2.78
N VAL A 15 6.04 20.99 3.95
CA VAL A 15 5.93 20.31 5.25
C VAL A 15 4.68 19.44 5.31
N GLN A 16 3.54 19.92 4.79
CA GLN A 16 2.32 19.11 4.71
C GLN A 16 2.51 17.88 3.84
N TRP A 17 3.17 18.00 2.67
CA TRP A 17 3.52 16.86 1.82
C TRP A 17 4.49 15.89 2.50
N LEU A 18 5.48 16.40 3.22
CA LEU A 18 6.41 15.58 4.00
C LEU A 18 5.65 14.70 5.01
N PHE A 19 4.76 15.27 5.80
CA PHE A 19 3.95 14.53 6.76
C PHE A 19 2.97 13.56 6.09
N PHE A 20 2.39 13.93 4.94
CA PHE A 20 1.54 13.03 4.18
C PHE A 20 2.31 11.78 3.72
N MET A 21 3.49 11.95 3.14
CA MET A 21 4.36 10.84 2.73
C MET A 21 4.76 9.98 3.92
N PHE A 22 5.11 10.62 5.02
CA PHE A 22 5.50 9.97 6.26
C PHE A 22 4.39 9.07 6.80
N THR A 23 3.18 9.60 6.97
CA THR A 23 2.03 8.86 7.47
C THR A 23 1.68 7.64 6.63
N ASN A 24 1.85 7.73 5.31
CA ASN A 24 1.54 6.64 4.38
C ASN A 24 2.67 5.61 4.22
N THR A 25 3.87 5.86 4.77
CA THR A 25 5.02 4.96 4.55
C THR A 25 5.46 4.23 5.81
N ILE A 26 5.38 4.83 6.99
CA ILE A 26 6.05 4.38 8.21
C ILE A 26 5.66 2.96 8.65
N VAL A 27 4.40 2.58 8.55
CA VAL A 27 3.91 1.32 9.12
C VAL A 27 4.20 0.12 8.21
N ILE A 28 4.33 0.34 6.91
CA ILE A 28 4.51 -0.75 5.94
C ILE A 28 5.84 -1.50 6.15
N PRO A 29 7.02 -0.84 6.20
CA PRO A 29 8.28 -1.53 6.49
C PRO A 29 8.28 -2.25 7.84
N LEU A 30 7.62 -1.66 8.85
CA LEU A 30 7.50 -2.25 10.18
C LEU A 30 6.71 -3.57 10.14
N THR A 31 5.50 -3.55 9.57
CA THR A 31 4.64 -4.74 9.50
C THR A 31 5.23 -5.85 8.64
N ILE A 32 5.86 -5.50 7.52
CA ILE A 32 6.52 -6.47 6.64
C ILE A 32 7.78 -7.05 7.30
N GLY A 33 8.55 -6.19 8.02
CA GLY A 33 9.71 -6.66 8.77
C GLY A 33 9.33 -7.72 9.81
N HIS A 34 8.25 -7.49 10.55
CA HIS A 34 7.71 -8.47 11.49
C HIS A 34 7.17 -9.73 10.77
N ALA A 35 6.46 -9.58 9.65
CA ALA A 35 5.95 -10.72 8.89
C ALA A 35 7.07 -11.64 8.35
N PHE A 36 8.21 -11.07 7.98
CA PHE A 36 9.43 -11.81 7.61
C PHE A 36 10.31 -12.17 8.79
N GLN A 37 9.90 -11.87 10.04
CA GLN A 37 10.67 -12.13 11.27
C GLN A 37 12.09 -11.53 11.20
N LEU A 38 12.22 -10.34 10.63
CA LEU A 38 13.49 -9.65 10.53
C LEU A 38 13.94 -9.12 11.89
N PRO A 39 15.25 -9.12 12.18
CA PRO A 39 15.76 -8.49 13.38
C PRO A 39 15.49 -6.98 13.38
N PRO A 40 15.37 -6.35 14.57
CA PRO A 40 15.05 -4.92 14.69
C PRO A 40 15.99 -4.00 13.90
N GLU A 41 17.25 -4.35 13.81
CA GLU A 41 18.25 -3.63 13.00
C GLU A 41 17.89 -3.62 11.51
N GLU A 42 17.49 -4.77 10.94
CA GLU A 42 17.11 -4.89 9.54
C GLU A 42 15.77 -4.18 9.26
N ILE A 43 14.86 -4.14 10.24
CA ILE A 43 13.63 -3.34 10.14
C ILE A 43 13.98 -1.85 10.03
N ALA A 44 14.93 -1.37 10.84
CA ALA A 44 15.40 0.02 10.79
C ALA A 44 16.06 0.34 9.43
N PHE A 45 16.90 -0.54 8.89
CA PHE A 45 17.48 -0.38 7.55
C PHE A 45 16.43 -0.43 6.44
N THR A 46 15.41 -1.28 6.58
CA THR A 46 14.29 -1.34 5.65
C THR A 46 13.49 -0.05 5.68
N MET A 47 13.30 0.55 6.87
CA MET A 47 12.66 1.85 7.04
C MET A 47 13.44 2.97 6.32
N GLN A 48 14.78 3.01 6.48
CA GLN A 48 15.64 3.95 5.77
C GLN A 48 15.49 3.85 4.25
N ARG A 49 15.57 2.63 3.71
CA ARG A 49 15.38 2.36 2.28
C ARG A 49 13.98 2.76 1.81
N ALA A 50 12.95 2.49 2.61
CA ALA A 50 11.58 2.86 2.28
C ALA A 50 11.41 4.38 2.18
N PHE A 51 11.95 5.16 3.13
CA PHE A 51 11.88 6.62 3.10
C PHE A 51 12.63 7.19 1.91
N LEU A 52 13.86 6.73 1.70
CA LEU A 52 14.70 7.20 0.59
C LEU A 52 14.07 6.89 -0.76
N LEU A 53 13.66 5.63 -0.98
CA LEU A 53 13.10 5.22 -2.27
C LEU A 53 11.70 5.78 -2.51
N THR A 54 10.88 6.00 -1.48
CA THR A 54 9.59 6.69 -1.63
C THR A 54 9.78 8.15 -2.03
N GLY A 55 10.70 8.86 -1.37
CA GLY A 55 11.04 10.22 -1.75
C GLY A 55 11.59 10.31 -3.19
N ALA A 56 12.51 9.39 -3.54
CA ALA A 56 13.06 9.30 -4.89
C ALA A 56 11.99 8.97 -5.95
N ALA A 57 11.06 8.05 -5.64
CA ALA A 57 9.93 7.71 -6.51
C ALA A 57 9.03 8.93 -6.77
N CYS A 58 8.68 9.67 -5.72
CA CYS A 58 7.91 10.90 -5.83
C CYS A 58 8.62 11.97 -6.68
N LEU A 59 9.94 12.13 -6.51
CA LEU A 59 10.75 13.04 -7.33
C LEU A 59 10.77 12.60 -8.80
N LEU A 60 11.00 11.32 -9.07
CA LEU A 60 11.00 10.77 -10.43
C LEU A 60 9.62 10.89 -11.09
N GLN A 61 8.55 10.59 -10.39
CA GLN A 61 7.18 10.75 -10.89
C GLN A 61 6.84 12.22 -11.15
N GLY A 62 7.24 13.10 -10.24
CA GLY A 62 7.03 14.53 -10.39
C GLY A 62 7.83 15.15 -11.54
N TRP A 63 8.96 14.59 -11.92
CA TRP A 63 9.85 15.11 -12.96
C TRP A 63 9.70 14.41 -14.31
N LEU A 64 9.78 13.07 -14.32
CA LEU A 64 9.82 12.24 -15.52
C LEU A 64 8.51 11.50 -15.79
N GLY A 65 7.77 11.14 -14.73
CA GLY A 65 6.54 10.37 -14.79
C GLY A 65 5.32 11.21 -15.16
N HIS A 66 4.27 11.13 -14.34
CA HIS A 66 2.99 11.84 -14.56
C HIS A 66 3.07 13.37 -14.40
N ARG A 67 4.10 13.89 -13.74
CA ARG A 67 4.36 15.33 -13.54
C ARG A 67 3.26 16.08 -12.78
N LEU A 68 2.53 15.39 -11.92
CA LEU A 68 1.51 15.91 -11.02
C LEU A 68 2.00 15.82 -9.58
N ALA A 69 1.34 16.51 -8.65
CA ALA A 69 1.61 16.37 -7.22
C ALA A 69 0.85 15.15 -6.67
N LEU A 70 1.31 13.95 -6.99
CA LEU A 70 0.74 12.68 -6.54
C LEU A 70 1.86 11.82 -5.93
N MET A 71 1.63 11.30 -4.73
CA MET A 71 2.60 10.43 -4.07
C MET A 71 2.72 9.09 -4.79
N GLU A 72 3.94 8.64 -4.99
CA GLU A 72 4.29 7.28 -5.35
C GLU A 72 4.86 6.59 -4.10
N GLY A 73 4.29 5.48 -3.70
CA GLY A 73 4.70 4.80 -2.47
C GLY A 73 4.33 3.32 -2.47
N GLN A 74 4.65 2.63 -1.41
CA GLN A 74 4.45 1.19 -1.24
C GLN A 74 2.95 0.83 -1.34
N ALA A 75 2.57 0.01 -2.32
CA ALA A 75 1.18 -0.25 -2.66
C ALA A 75 0.47 -1.17 -1.65
N GLY A 76 -0.73 -0.79 -1.23
CA GLY A 76 -1.55 -1.57 -0.29
C GLY A 76 -1.90 -2.96 -0.82
N LEU A 77 -2.15 -3.11 -2.13
CA LEU A 77 -2.43 -4.41 -2.75
C LEU A 77 -1.25 -5.37 -2.56
N TRP A 78 -0.05 -4.92 -2.85
CA TRP A 78 1.17 -5.69 -2.63
C TRP A 78 1.40 -6.00 -1.15
N TRP A 79 1.17 -5.02 -0.30
CA TRP A 79 1.30 -5.18 1.14
C TRP A 79 0.40 -6.31 1.68
N GLY A 80 -0.90 -6.29 1.33
CA GLY A 80 -1.85 -7.33 1.70
C GLY A 80 -1.45 -8.71 1.18
N VAL A 81 -1.01 -8.79 -0.10
CA VAL A 81 -0.55 -10.03 -0.72
C VAL A 81 0.70 -10.59 -0.01
N ILE A 82 1.70 -9.75 0.26
CA ILE A 82 2.94 -10.20 0.91
C ILE A 82 2.67 -10.72 2.32
N ILE A 83 1.87 -10.01 3.15
CA ILE A 83 1.53 -10.48 4.49
C ILE A 83 0.77 -11.82 4.43
N SER A 84 -0.20 -11.94 3.50
CA SER A 84 -0.93 -13.19 3.30
C SER A 84 0.01 -14.36 2.91
N LEU A 85 1.00 -14.11 2.05
CA LEU A 85 1.99 -15.11 1.66
C LEU A 85 2.91 -15.50 2.83
N CYS A 86 3.38 -14.54 3.62
CA CYS A 86 4.18 -14.84 4.82
C CYS A 86 3.38 -15.74 5.79
N ALA A 87 2.09 -15.44 6.02
CA ALA A 87 1.22 -16.24 6.88
C ALA A 87 0.97 -17.66 6.32
N SER A 88 0.95 -17.84 5.00
CA SER A 88 0.69 -19.13 4.36
C SER A 88 1.97 -19.92 4.01
N ALA A 89 3.17 -19.34 4.15
CA ALA A 89 4.42 -19.99 3.82
C ALA A 89 4.62 -21.36 4.52
N PRO A 90 4.33 -21.51 5.85
CA PRO A 90 4.46 -22.78 6.52
C PRO A 90 3.56 -23.88 5.93
N SER A 91 2.31 -23.58 5.60
CA SER A 91 1.38 -24.54 4.97
C SER A 91 1.79 -24.93 3.56
N MET A 92 2.58 -24.08 2.89
CA MET A 92 3.18 -24.38 1.57
C MET A 92 4.49 -25.16 1.67
N GLY A 93 5.02 -25.38 2.88
CA GLY A 93 6.34 -26.02 3.10
C GLY A 93 7.51 -25.12 2.70
N LEU A 94 7.32 -23.79 2.70
CA LEU A 94 8.33 -22.80 2.32
C LEU A 94 8.87 -22.10 3.56
N SER A 95 10.17 -21.89 3.61
CA SER A 95 10.78 -20.95 4.53
C SER A 95 10.56 -19.51 4.08
N LEU A 96 10.59 -18.54 5.01
CA LEU A 96 10.46 -17.13 4.67
C LEU A 96 11.55 -16.62 3.70
N PRO A 97 12.83 -17.06 3.79
CA PRO A 97 13.84 -16.71 2.79
C PRO A 97 13.55 -17.26 1.39
N GLU A 98 13.05 -18.49 1.24
CA GLU A 98 12.65 -19.05 -0.05
C GLU A 98 11.45 -18.28 -0.65
N LEU A 99 10.47 -17.94 0.20
CA LEU A 99 9.38 -17.07 -0.18
C LEU A 99 9.90 -15.72 -0.66
N GLY A 100 10.80 -15.08 0.10
CA GLY A 100 11.37 -13.75 -0.21
C GLY A 100 12.16 -13.75 -1.52
N GLY A 101 12.96 -14.78 -1.77
CA GLY A 101 13.69 -14.95 -3.03
C GLY A 101 12.76 -15.11 -4.23
N SER A 102 11.70 -15.91 -4.09
CA SER A 102 10.69 -16.10 -5.15
C SER A 102 9.89 -14.82 -5.40
N LEU A 103 9.50 -14.09 -4.34
CA LEU A 103 8.85 -12.79 -4.43
C LEU A 103 9.73 -11.78 -5.18
N ALA A 104 11.02 -11.69 -4.84
CA ALA A 104 11.94 -10.76 -5.48
C ALA A 104 11.98 -10.97 -7.01
N VAL A 105 12.08 -12.23 -7.46
CA VAL A 105 12.06 -12.55 -8.90
C VAL A 105 10.75 -12.16 -9.54
N GLY A 106 9.60 -12.52 -8.96
CA GLY A 106 8.29 -12.20 -9.50
C GLY A 106 8.02 -10.69 -9.57
N VAL A 107 8.45 -9.95 -8.55
CA VAL A 107 8.37 -8.48 -8.50
C VAL A 107 9.26 -7.85 -9.59
N MET A 108 10.50 -8.32 -9.75
CA MET A 108 11.39 -7.81 -10.80
C MET A 108 10.86 -8.11 -12.21
N LEU A 109 10.32 -9.30 -12.44
CA LEU A 109 9.70 -9.67 -13.71
C LEU A 109 8.47 -8.79 -14.00
N SER A 110 7.62 -8.55 -13.00
CA SER A 110 6.49 -7.63 -13.16
C SER A 110 6.96 -6.20 -13.45
N GLY A 111 8.02 -5.76 -12.79
CA GLY A 111 8.64 -4.45 -13.03
C GLY A 111 9.12 -4.29 -14.48
N ALA A 112 9.82 -5.30 -15.00
CA ALA A 112 10.26 -5.32 -16.39
C ALA A 112 9.06 -5.27 -17.37
N ALA A 113 8.02 -6.07 -17.10
CA ALA A 113 6.80 -6.05 -17.91
C ALA A 113 6.10 -4.68 -17.85
N VAL A 114 6.01 -4.05 -16.69
CA VAL A 114 5.40 -2.71 -16.50
C VAL A 114 6.20 -1.63 -17.26
N ILE A 115 7.53 -1.70 -17.25
CA ILE A 115 8.38 -0.80 -18.09
C ILE A 115 8.04 -0.98 -19.57
N VAL A 116 7.99 -2.21 -20.05
CA VAL A 116 7.65 -2.51 -21.46
C VAL A 116 6.25 -1.98 -21.80
N LEU A 117 5.25 -2.26 -20.99
CA LEU A 117 3.88 -1.75 -21.17
C LEU A 117 3.83 -0.22 -21.15
N GLY A 118 4.62 0.41 -20.28
CA GLY A 118 4.77 1.87 -20.23
C GLY A 118 5.32 2.42 -21.53
N LEU A 119 6.46 1.88 -21.99
CA LEU A 119 7.12 2.32 -23.21
C LEU A 119 6.25 2.11 -24.48
N LEU A 120 5.51 1.00 -24.54
CA LEU A 120 4.58 0.72 -25.63
C LEU A 120 3.30 1.58 -25.59
N GLY A 121 3.00 2.23 -24.45
CA GLY A 121 1.84 3.10 -24.32
C GLY A 121 0.52 2.40 -24.03
N PHE A 122 0.57 1.23 -23.39
CA PHE A 122 -0.60 0.43 -23.03
C PHE A 122 -1.51 1.05 -21.95
N GLY A 123 -1.22 2.25 -21.46
CA GLY A 123 -2.02 2.92 -20.43
C GLY A 123 -3.52 3.05 -20.77
N SER A 124 -3.87 3.29 -22.05
CA SER A 124 -5.26 3.36 -22.49
C SER A 124 -5.96 2.00 -22.51
N VAL A 125 -5.24 0.91 -22.76
CA VAL A 125 -5.78 -0.45 -22.70
C VAL A 125 -6.09 -0.83 -21.26
N LEU A 126 -5.17 -0.52 -20.35
CA LEU A 126 -5.35 -0.76 -18.92
C LEU A 126 -6.57 -0.03 -18.36
N GLN A 127 -6.84 1.21 -18.82
CA GLN A 127 -8.05 1.96 -18.40
C GLN A 127 -9.36 1.24 -18.74
N ARG A 128 -9.41 0.50 -19.84
CA ARG A 128 -10.61 -0.27 -20.23
C ARG A 128 -10.83 -1.48 -19.33
N TRP A 129 -9.74 -2.13 -18.86
CA TRP A 129 -9.84 -3.29 -17.98
C TRP A 129 -10.21 -2.91 -16.56
N PHE A 130 -9.73 -1.74 -16.07
CA PHE A 130 -10.02 -1.23 -14.74
C PHE A 130 -11.14 -0.19 -14.76
N ASN A 131 -12.35 -0.65 -15.16
CA ASN A 131 -13.55 0.18 -15.11
C ASN A 131 -14.03 0.42 -13.67
N SER A 132 -15.08 1.23 -13.49
CA SER A 132 -15.59 1.62 -12.18
C SER A 132 -16.03 0.43 -11.32
N PHE A 133 -16.61 -0.62 -11.89
CA PHE A 133 -17.04 -1.81 -11.17
C PHE A 133 -15.85 -2.64 -10.67
N VAL A 134 -14.85 -2.85 -11.53
CA VAL A 134 -13.60 -3.52 -11.15
C VAL A 134 -12.92 -2.74 -10.02
N MET A 135 -12.81 -1.42 -10.13
CA MET A 135 -12.19 -0.59 -9.10
C MET A 135 -12.95 -0.63 -7.78
N PHE A 136 -14.27 -0.64 -7.80
CA PHE A 136 -15.09 -0.83 -6.61
C PHE A 136 -14.76 -2.15 -5.89
N VAL A 137 -14.73 -3.26 -6.65
CA VAL A 137 -14.41 -4.60 -6.09
C VAL A 137 -12.98 -4.64 -5.54
N VAL A 138 -12.00 -4.14 -6.30
CA VAL A 138 -10.58 -4.10 -5.89
C VAL A 138 -10.42 -3.35 -4.57
N LEU A 139 -10.95 -2.13 -4.47
CA LEU A 139 -10.80 -1.30 -3.28
C LEU A 139 -11.56 -1.87 -2.07
N THR A 140 -12.73 -2.47 -2.30
CA THR A 140 -13.52 -3.12 -1.23
C THR A 140 -12.79 -4.33 -0.67
N LEU A 141 -12.32 -5.23 -1.52
CA LEU A 141 -11.59 -6.43 -1.08
C LEU A 141 -10.25 -6.09 -0.43
N LEU A 142 -9.51 -5.14 -0.98
CA LEU A 142 -8.26 -4.67 -0.40
C LEU A 142 -8.49 -4.03 0.98
N GLY A 143 -9.49 -3.16 1.09
CA GLY A 143 -9.85 -2.56 2.36
C GLY A 143 -10.23 -3.60 3.40
N ALA A 144 -11.07 -4.58 3.03
CA ALA A 144 -11.47 -5.67 3.92
C ALA A 144 -10.28 -6.52 4.37
N GLN A 145 -9.40 -6.93 3.45
CA GLN A 145 -8.22 -7.74 3.79
C GLN A 145 -7.31 -7.02 4.79
N LEU A 146 -6.99 -5.76 4.54
CA LEU A 146 -6.10 -5.00 5.41
C LEU A 146 -6.76 -4.69 6.77
N VAL A 147 -8.05 -4.39 6.78
CA VAL A 147 -8.81 -4.22 8.03
C VAL A 147 -8.77 -5.50 8.86
N PHE A 148 -8.92 -6.68 8.27
CA PHE A 148 -8.80 -7.96 9.00
C PHE A 148 -7.40 -8.18 9.57
N ILE A 149 -6.35 -7.86 8.82
CA ILE A 149 -4.95 -7.97 9.27
C ILE A 149 -4.72 -7.04 10.47
N PHE A 150 -5.14 -5.78 10.35
CA PHE A 150 -4.93 -4.80 11.42
C PHE A 150 -5.76 -5.12 12.65
N ALA A 151 -7.00 -5.60 12.49
CA ALA A 151 -7.84 -6.02 13.62
C ALA A 151 -7.16 -7.13 14.45
N LYS A 152 -6.54 -8.11 13.80
CA LYS A 152 -5.76 -9.15 14.51
C LYS A 152 -4.60 -8.55 15.30
N GLY A 153 -3.83 -7.64 14.69
CA GLY A 153 -2.71 -6.98 15.36
C GLY A 153 -3.14 -6.06 16.52
N MET A 154 -4.29 -5.39 16.41
CA MET A 154 -4.89 -4.58 17.48
C MET A 154 -5.31 -5.41 18.70
N LEU A 155 -5.69 -6.66 18.48
CA LEU A 155 -6.15 -7.57 19.54
C LEU A 155 -5.00 -8.39 20.15
N GLY A 156 -3.76 -8.20 19.69
CA GLY A 156 -2.60 -8.96 20.14
C GLY A 156 -2.52 -10.39 19.59
N LEU A 157 -3.37 -10.74 18.62
CA LEU A 157 -3.46 -12.10 18.06
C LEU A 157 -2.30 -12.47 17.11
N ASN A 158 -1.37 -11.57 16.86
CA ASN A 158 -0.17 -11.86 16.08
C ASN A 158 0.87 -12.65 16.90
N ASP A 159 0.91 -12.41 18.22
CA ASP A 159 1.93 -12.95 19.13
C ASP A 159 1.34 -14.03 20.07
N SER A 160 0.02 -14.13 20.16
CA SER A 160 -0.69 -15.09 21.03
C SER A 160 -1.99 -15.57 20.39
N GLU A 161 -2.46 -16.75 20.81
CA GLU A 161 -3.77 -17.29 20.39
C GLU A 161 -4.94 -16.66 21.16
N SER A 162 -4.66 -15.85 22.19
CA SER A 162 -5.66 -15.18 23.03
C SER A 162 -5.55 -13.67 22.90
N ILE A 163 -6.71 -13.00 23.08
CA ILE A 163 -6.77 -11.54 23.09
C ILE A 163 -6.08 -11.03 24.34
N ASP A 164 -5.16 -10.07 24.18
CA ASP A 164 -4.59 -9.30 25.29
C ASP A 164 -5.53 -8.11 25.60
N PRO A 165 -6.21 -8.10 26.77
CA PRO A 165 -7.17 -7.04 27.07
C PRO A 165 -6.56 -5.65 27.19
N ALA A 166 -5.30 -5.55 27.64
CA ALA A 166 -4.61 -4.26 27.80
C ALA A 166 -4.23 -3.66 26.45
N VAL A 167 -3.65 -4.50 25.56
CA VAL A 167 -3.31 -4.14 24.19
C VAL A 167 -4.57 -3.80 23.39
N ALA A 168 -5.62 -4.62 23.50
CA ALA A 168 -6.89 -4.38 22.83
C ALA A 168 -7.57 -3.09 23.32
N GLY A 169 -7.57 -2.85 24.63
CA GLY A 169 -8.13 -1.63 25.22
C GLY A 169 -7.44 -0.36 24.73
N LEU A 170 -6.11 -0.35 24.71
CA LEU A 170 -5.34 0.77 24.18
C LEU A 170 -5.61 0.96 22.68
N SER A 171 -5.64 -0.12 21.91
CA SER A 171 -5.93 -0.08 20.47
C SER A 171 -7.29 0.55 20.18
N ILE A 172 -8.33 0.13 20.91
CA ILE A 172 -9.70 0.67 20.77
C ILE A 172 -9.71 2.17 21.12
N ALA A 173 -9.00 2.58 22.16
CA ALA A 173 -8.89 4.00 22.54
C ALA A 173 -8.22 4.84 21.43
N ILE A 174 -7.16 4.32 20.82
CA ILE A 174 -6.46 4.97 19.68
C ILE A 174 -7.38 5.06 18.46
N VAL A 175 -8.09 3.98 18.13
CA VAL A 175 -9.09 3.97 17.04
C VAL A 175 -10.15 5.03 17.28
N ALA A 176 -10.72 5.07 18.49
CA ALA A 176 -11.75 6.06 18.85
C ALA A 176 -11.24 7.50 18.75
N LEU A 177 -10.02 7.77 19.27
CA LEU A 177 -9.37 9.07 19.17
C LEU A 177 -9.15 9.46 17.70
N THR A 178 -8.56 8.57 16.89
CA THR A 178 -8.22 8.85 15.49
C THR A 178 -9.47 9.07 14.65
N LEU A 179 -10.53 8.27 14.86
CA LEU A 179 -11.85 8.47 14.23
C LEU A 179 -12.48 9.80 14.64
N TRP A 180 -12.45 10.13 15.92
CA TRP A 180 -13.00 11.38 16.42
C TRP A 180 -12.28 12.59 15.81
N LEU A 181 -10.95 12.56 15.74
CA LEU A 181 -10.14 13.60 15.10
C LEU A 181 -10.42 13.68 13.59
N ASN A 182 -10.64 12.57 12.93
CA ASN A 182 -10.94 12.53 11.50
C ASN A 182 -12.33 13.10 11.18
N ILE A 183 -13.35 12.75 12.00
CA ILE A 183 -14.75 13.13 11.76
C ILE A 183 -15.05 14.54 12.26
N ARG A 184 -14.56 14.90 13.47
CA ARG A 184 -14.86 16.18 14.13
C ARG A 184 -13.78 17.23 13.93
N GLY A 185 -12.56 16.81 13.60
CA GLY A 185 -11.45 17.71 13.35
C GLY A 185 -11.72 18.61 12.13
N ARG A 186 -11.13 19.79 12.13
CA ARG A 186 -11.21 20.75 11.00
C ARG A 186 -9.81 21.10 10.52
N GLY A 187 -9.66 21.23 9.20
CA GLY A 187 -8.41 21.68 8.58
C GLY A 187 -7.22 20.76 8.93
N PHE A 188 -6.21 21.30 9.60
CA PHE A 188 -4.99 20.57 9.96
C PHE A 188 -5.25 19.32 10.82
N VAL A 189 -6.12 19.40 11.82
CA VAL A 189 -6.40 18.29 12.75
C VAL A 189 -7.00 17.09 12.03
N SER A 190 -7.97 17.29 11.15
CA SER A 190 -8.57 16.19 10.36
C SER A 190 -7.56 15.57 9.40
N ASN A 191 -6.77 16.40 8.69
CA ASN A 191 -5.80 15.92 7.70
C ASN A 191 -4.65 15.12 8.33
N PHE A 192 -4.31 15.40 9.60
CA PHE A 192 -3.23 14.74 10.33
C PHE A 192 -3.72 13.86 11.47
N SER A 193 -4.99 13.50 11.50
CA SER A 193 -5.60 12.64 12.53
C SER A 193 -4.83 11.34 12.74
N ILE A 194 -4.36 10.72 11.65
CA ILE A 194 -3.55 9.50 11.67
C ILE A 194 -2.21 9.74 12.37
N LEU A 195 -1.49 10.81 12.01
CA LEU A 195 -0.20 11.15 12.63
C LEU A 195 -0.39 11.49 14.13
N ILE A 196 -1.43 12.24 14.47
CA ILE A 196 -1.77 12.56 15.86
C ILE A 196 -2.07 11.27 16.62
N GLY A 197 -2.83 10.34 16.02
CA GLY A 197 -3.13 9.01 16.56
C GLY A 197 -1.86 8.18 16.82
N ILE A 198 -0.89 8.20 15.89
CA ILE A 198 0.42 7.54 16.08
C ILE A 198 1.14 8.13 17.29
N VAL A 199 1.32 9.45 17.32
CA VAL A 199 2.08 10.12 18.40
C VAL A 199 1.41 9.93 19.77
N ALA A 200 0.10 10.15 19.85
CA ALA A 200 -0.65 9.99 21.09
C ALA A 200 -0.67 8.52 21.55
N GLY A 201 -0.88 7.59 20.61
CA GLY A 201 -0.88 6.16 20.90
C GLY A 201 0.49 5.67 21.36
N TRP A 202 1.57 6.11 20.73
CA TRP A 202 2.92 5.74 21.11
C TRP A 202 3.30 6.30 22.49
N ALA A 203 2.95 7.55 22.78
CA ALA A 203 3.13 8.15 24.11
C ALA A 203 2.33 7.38 25.18
N ALA A 204 1.08 7.03 24.91
CA ALA A 204 0.26 6.23 25.82
C ALA A 204 0.86 4.82 26.04
N TYR A 205 1.33 4.17 24.97
CA TYR A 205 1.97 2.86 25.06
C TYR A 205 3.23 2.90 25.93
N ALA A 206 4.09 3.92 25.75
CA ALA A 206 5.31 4.07 26.54
C ALA A 206 5.03 4.24 28.04
N VAL A 207 3.90 4.84 28.41
CA VAL A 207 3.47 5.00 29.80
C VAL A 207 2.87 3.70 30.35
N LEU A 208 2.04 3.00 29.59
CA LEU A 208 1.31 1.81 30.04
C LEU A 208 2.16 0.54 29.99
N PHE A 209 3.07 0.46 29.05
CA PHE A 209 3.95 -0.69 28.82
C PHE A 209 5.41 -0.23 28.81
N PRO A 210 5.98 0.12 29.98
CA PRO A 210 7.38 0.53 30.04
C PRO A 210 8.26 -0.62 29.56
N ALA A 211 8.84 -0.45 28.36
CA ALA A 211 9.77 -1.43 27.79
C ALA A 211 11.07 -1.42 28.61
N ALA A 212 11.65 -2.60 28.81
CA ALA A 212 13.08 -2.69 29.08
C ALA A 212 13.83 -1.94 27.98
N GLU A 213 14.85 -1.17 28.35
CA GLU A 213 15.62 -0.31 27.43
C GLU A 213 15.96 -1.08 26.15
N THR A 214 15.27 -0.76 25.07
CA THR A 214 15.62 -1.31 23.75
C THR A 214 16.86 -0.52 23.34
N GLU A 215 18.03 -1.14 23.45
CA GLU A 215 19.26 -0.59 22.87
C GLU A 215 18.94 -0.23 21.42
N LEU A 216 19.02 1.05 21.08
CA LEU A 216 18.89 1.53 19.71
C LEU A 216 20.07 0.94 18.90
N ALA A 217 19.87 -0.28 18.40
CA ALA A 217 20.86 -1.00 17.64
C ALA A 217 21.04 -0.35 16.26
N ALA A 218 22.31 -0.26 15.87
CA ALA A 218 22.86 0.12 14.57
C ALA A 218 22.99 1.63 14.29
N SER A 219 24.19 2.09 14.44
CA SER A 219 24.69 3.32 13.82
C SER A 219 25.07 3.04 12.37
N GLY A 220 24.29 3.53 11.40
CA GLY A 220 24.68 3.42 9.99
C GLY A 220 23.52 3.41 9.02
N PHE A 221 23.86 3.36 7.74
CA PHE A 221 22.97 3.17 6.61
C PHE A 221 23.44 1.93 5.85
N ALA A 222 22.53 0.97 5.60
CA ALA A 222 22.89 -0.25 4.90
C ALA A 222 22.07 -0.48 3.63
N TRP A 223 22.74 -0.53 2.50
CA TRP A 223 22.21 -1.02 1.23
C TRP A 223 22.38 -2.54 1.15
N ARG A 224 21.56 -3.28 1.90
CA ARG A 224 21.57 -4.75 1.83
C ARG A 224 20.51 -5.22 0.84
N PRO A 225 20.90 -5.81 -0.31
CA PRO A 225 19.94 -6.37 -1.25
C PRO A 225 19.41 -7.71 -0.73
N PHE A 226 18.20 -8.05 -1.15
CA PHE A 226 17.56 -9.35 -0.92
C PHE A 226 17.46 -9.77 0.55
N VAL A 227 17.12 -8.83 1.44
CA VAL A 227 17.00 -9.07 2.89
C VAL A 227 15.88 -10.08 3.21
N TRP A 228 14.80 -10.10 2.42
CA TRP A 228 13.74 -11.11 2.59
C TRP A 228 14.17 -12.52 2.17
N GLY A 229 15.22 -12.64 1.37
CA GLY A 229 15.77 -13.88 0.86
C GLY A 229 16.42 -13.66 -0.50
N LYS A 230 17.58 -14.29 -0.70
CA LYS A 230 18.29 -14.24 -1.98
C LYS A 230 17.59 -15.10 -3.02
N PRO A 231 17.43 -14.62 -4.26
CA PRO A 231 16.95 -15.48 -5.34
C PRO A 231 17.89 -16.67 -5.56
N ASP A 232 17.37 -17.86 -5.35
CA ASP A 232 18.06 -19.10 -5.71
C ASP A 232 17.24 -19.79 -6.81
N PHE A 233 17.77 -19.81 -8.02
CA PHE A 233 17.08 -20.35 -9.19
C PHE A 233 16.71 -21.83 -9.08
N TYR A 234 17.40 -22.60 -8.20
CA TYR A 234 17.09 -24.00 -7.94
C TYR A 234 15.95 -24.20 -6.92
N GLN A 235 15.65 -23.17 -6.12
CA GLN A 235 14.65 -23.24 -5.04
C GLN A 235 13.47 -22.28 -5.29
N LEU A 236 13.37 -21.68 -6.49
CA LEU A 236 12.27 -20.77 -6.80
C LEU A 236 10.93 -21.50 -6.83
N ASN A 237 9.98 -21.00 -6.06
CA ASN A 237 8.59 -21.43 -6.16
C ASN A 237 7.91 -20.71 -7.33
N ALA A 238 7.69 -21.44 -8.44
CA ALA A 238 7.09 -20.86 -9.65
C ALA A 238 5.70 -20.28 -9.40
N GLY A 239 4.92 -20.81 -8.45
CA GLY A 239 3.61 -20.29 -8.07
C GLY A 239 3.70 -18.90 -7.42
N ILE A 240 4.69 -18.70 -6.54
CA ILE A 240 4.95 -17.39 -5.92
C ILE A 240 5.41 -16.37 -6.99
N VAL A 241 6.31 -16.79 -7.89
CA VAL A 241 6.77 -15.94 -9.00
C VAL A 241 5.59 -15.52 -9.89
N LEU A 242 4.74 -16.48 -10.28
CA LEU A 242 3.55 -16.22 -11.10
C LEU A 242 2.55 -15.31 -10.38
N MET A 243 2.25 -15.59 -9.12
CA MET A 243 1.35 -14.78 -8.31
C MET A 243 1.87 -13.34 -8.19
N SER A 244 3.17 -13.18 -7.90
CA SER A 244 3.80 -11.85 -7.80
C SER A 244 3.74 -11.11 -9.14
N PHE A 245 4.00 -11.80 -10.24
CA PHE A 245 3.90 -11.23 -11.58
C PHE A 245 2.48 -10.71 -11.86
N ILE A 246 1.45 -11.51 -11.60
CA ILE A 246 0.04 -11.13 -11.76
C ILE A 246 -0.31 -9.97 -10.84
N THR A 247 0.11 -10.02 -9.56
CA THR A 247 -0.12 -8.94 -8.60
C THR A 247 0.45 -7.61 -9.08
N GLY A 248 1.63 -7.63 -9.70
CA GLY A 248 2.25 -6.45 -10.27
C GLY A 248 1.43 -5.81 -11.38
N LEU A 249 0.88 -6.63 -12.27
CA LEU A 249 -0.01 -6.14 -13.33
C LEU A 249 -1.33 -5.59 -12.76
N LEU A 250 -1.92 -6.28 -11.78
CA LEU A 250 -3.15 -5.81 -11.12
C LEU A 250 -2.94 -4.52 -10.34
N SER A 251 -1.76 -4.33 -9.73
CA SER A 251 -1.43 -3.12 -8.98
C SER A 251 -1.36 -1.85 -9.84
N LEU A 252 -1.22 -2.00 -11.16
CA LEU A 252 -1.32 -0.87 -12.09
C LEU A 252 -2.69 -0.19 -12.07
N SER A 253 -3.73 -0.90 -11.61
CA SER A 253 -5.07 -0.32 -11.40
C SER A 253 -5.01 0.93 -10.52
N ASN A 254 -4.21 0.93 -9.46
CA ASN A 254 -4.06 2.08 -8.57
C ASN A 254 -3.50 3.30 -9.31
N THR A 255 -2.45 3.11 -10.12
CA THR A 255 -1.84 4.19 -10.90
C THR A 255 -2.82 4.74 -11.94
N VAL A 256 -3.50 3.84 -12.68
CA VAL A 256 -4.48 4.25 -13.70
C VAL A 256 -5.66 4.99 -13.08
N ALA A 257 -6.23 4.46 -11.99
CA ALA A 257 -7.36 5.10 -11.30
C ALA A 257 -6.98 6.47 -10.71
N THR A 258 -5.80 6.57 -10.09
CA THR A 258 -5.32 7.83 -9.50
C THR A 258 -5.09 8.89 -10.56
N LEU A 259 -4.49 8.53 -11.71
CA LEU A 259 -4.29 9.46 -12.82
C LEU A 259 -5.62 9.92 -13.40
N LYS A 260 -6.62 9.03 -13.54
CA LYS A 260 -7.96 9.39 -14.00
C LYS A 260 -8.66 10.33 -13.02
N ALA A 261 -8.59 10.07 -11.71
CA ALA A 261 -9.14 10.98 -10.70
C ALA A 261 -8.41 12.34 -10.67
N ALA A 262 -7.12 12.35 -10.99
CA ALA A 262 -6.36 13.58 -11.13
C ALA A 262 -6.81 14.43 -12.35
N GLU A 263 -7.27 13.81 -13.44
CA GLU A 263 -7.82 14.53 -14.59
C GLU A 263 -8.99 15.43 -14.19
N GLU A 264 -9.90 14.90 -13.37
CA GLU A 264 -11.04 15.65 -12.84
C GLU A 264 -10.58 16.79 -11.93
N LEU A 265 -9.64 16.52 -11.03
CA LEU A 265 -9.12 17.52 -10.07
C LEU A 265 -8.36 18.66 -10.76
N TYR A 266 -7.54 18.34 -11.76
CA TYR A 266 -6.72 19.31 -12.48
C TYR A 266 -7.46 19.95 -13.69
N GLY A 267 -8.67 19.49 -14.02
CA GLY A 267 -9.48 19.97 -15.14
C GLY A 267 -8.83 19.76 -16.51
N ARG A 268 -7.98 18.76 -16.65
CA ARG A 268 -7.26 18.45 -17.90
C ARG A 268 -6.97 16.96 -18.03
N PRO A 269 -7.03 16.39 -19.23
CA PRO A 269 -6.73 14.99 -19.46
C PRO A 269 -5.23 14.68 -19.26
N THR A 270 -4.94 13.51 -18.78
CA THR A 270 -3.58 12.98 -18.68
C THR A 270 -3.09 12.57 -20.07
N THR A 271 -1.98 13.09 -20.49
CA THR A 271 -1.42 12.80 -21.80
C THR A 271 -0.82 11.39 -21.89
N VAL A 272 -0.77 10.82 -23.10
CA VAL A 272 -0.10 9.52 -23.35
C VAL A 272 1.35 9.53 -22.83
N ARG A 273 2.06 10.66 -22.97
CA ARG A 273 3.44 10.81 -22.46
C ARG A 273 3.48 10.69 -20.93
N GLN A 274 2.53 11.23 -20.22
CA GLN A 274 2.42 11.13 -18.76
C GLN A 274 2.14 9.69 -18.33
N TYR A 275 1.23 8.98 -19.00
CA TYR A 275 0.99 7.56 -18.72
C TYR A 275 2.25 6.72 -18.97
N LYS A 276 2.91 6.91 -20.14
CA LYS A 276 4.19 6.24 -20.46
C LYS A 276 5.23 6.47 -19.37
N GLY A 277 5.48 7.73 -19.01
CA GLY A 277 6.44 8.09 -17.99
C GLY A 277 6.09 7.52 -16.62
N SER A 278 4.81 7.61 -16.20
CA SER A 278 4.35 7.09 -14.92
C SER A 278 4.56 5.58 -14.81
N LEU A 279 4.10 4.80 -15.78
CA LEU A 279 4.26 3.34 -15.79
C LEU A 279 5.74 2.93 -15.83
N THR A 280 6.56 3.63 -16.61
CA THR A 280 8.01 3.34 -16.67
C THR A 280 8.68 3.58 -15.32
N VAL A 281 8.37 4.69 -14.63
CA VAL A 281 8.89 4.96 -13.29
C VAL A 281 8.38 3.93 -12.28
N THR A 282 7.08 3.62 -12.27
CA THR A 282 6.50 2.58 -11.39
C THR A 282 7.19 1.22 -11.62
N GLY A 283 7.40 0.82 -12.87
CA GLY A 283 8.10 -0.44 -13.19
C GLY A 283 9.55 -0.44 -12.72
N LEU A 284 10.28 0.68 -12.85
CA LEU A 284 11.61 0.85 -12.29
C LEU A 284 11.59 0.69 -10.75
N MET A 285 10.61 1.30 -10.10
CA MET A 285 10.44 1.18 -8.65
C MET A 285 10.12 -0.24 -8.22
N TYR A 286 9.40 -1.03 -9.03
CA TYR A 286 9.20 -2.47 -8.78
C TYR A 286 10.51 -3.23 -8.81
N MET A 287 11.36 -2.99 -9.81
CA MET A 287 12.67 -3.64 -9.87
C MET A 287 13.52 -3.31 -8.64
N LEU A 288 13.56 -2.03 -8.25
CA LEU A 288 14.26 -1.61 -7.04
C LEU A 288 13.64 -2.21 -5.77
N SER A 289 12.32 -2.35 -5.71
CA SER A 289 11.63 -3.01 -4.59
C SER A 289 12.02 -4.47 -4.46
N GLY A 290 12.08 -5.21 -5.57
CA GLY A 290 12.54 -6.61 -5.57
C GLY A 290 13.98 -6.75 -5.07
N ILE A 291 14.88 -5.87 -5.50
CA ILE A 291 16.28 -5.88 -5.10
C ILE A 291 16.44 -5.50 -3.61
N PHE A 292 15.77 -4.43 -3.16
CA PHE A 292 15.97 -3.89 -1.82
C PHE A 292 14.95 -4.38 -0.79
N SER A 293 14.19 -5.43 -1.12
CA SER A 293 13.22 -6.04 -0.23
C SER A 293 12.24 -5.02 0.34
N LEU A 294 11.54 -4.34 -0.55
CA LEU A 294 10.48 -3.39 -0.22
C LEU A 294 9.16 -3.82 -0.88
N VAL A 295 8.06 -3.40 -0.30
CA VAL A 295 6.76 -3.53 -0.96
C VAL A 295 6.76 -2.71 -2.25
N PRO A 296 6.38 -3.29 -3.41
CA PRO A 296 6.34 -2.59 -4.68
C PRO A 296 5.43 -1.35 -4.65
N PHE A 297 5.79 -0.37 -5.45
CA PHE A 297 5.23 0.98 -5.42
C PHE A 297 3.99 1.12 -6.30
N ALA A 298 3.12 2.08 -5.98
CA ALA A 298 2.05 2.57 -6.86
C ALA A 298 1.72 4.02 -6.55
N THR A 299 1.04 4.68 -7.48
CA THR A 299 0.54 6.04 -7.25
C THR A 299 -0.66 6.00 -6.28
N TYR A 300 -0.60 6.78 -5.21
CA TYR A 300 -1.60 6.77 -4.14
C TYR A 300 -2.84 7.58 -4.46
N ALA A 301 -4.00 6.90 -4.50
CA ALA A 301 -5.30 7.53 -4.67
C ALA A 301 -5.65 8.50 -3.52
N SER A 302 -5.13 8.27 -2.30
CA SER A 302 -5.28 9.18 -1.16
C SER A 302 -4.67 10.56 -1.41
N SER A 303 -3.73 10.70 -2.35
CA SER A 303 -3.20 11.99 -2.80
C SER A 303 -4.30 12.91 -3.34
N ILE A 304 -5.32 12.35 -4.00
CA ILE A 304 -6.46 13.14 -4.51
C ILE A 304 -7.23 13.77 -3.35
N GLY A 305 -7.56 13.00 -2.31
CA GLY A 305 -8.23 13.52 -1.12
C GLY A 305 -7.39 14.58 -0.40
N PHE A 306 -6.07 14.37 -0.29
CA PHE A 306 -5.16 15.36 0.28
C PHE A 306 -5.14 16.67 -0.53
N LEU A 307 -5.05 16.58 -1.85
CA LEU A 307 -5.10 17.75 -2.74
C LEU A 307 -6.42 18.50 -2.66
N GLN A 308 -7.55 17.78 -2.59
CA GLN A 308 -8.88 18.38 -2.43
C GLN A 308 -9.03 19.13 -1.10
N SER A 309 -8.52 18.54 -0.01
CA SER A 309 -8.64 19.13 1.34
C SER A 309 -7.69 20.32 1.55
N THR A 310 -6.47 20.24 1.05
CA THR A 310 -5.43 21.27 1.23
C THR A 310 -5.44 22.33 0.13
N ARG A 311 -6.00 22.01 -1.03
CA ARG A 311 -5.94 22.81 -2.26
C ARG A 311 -4.51 23.13 -2.72
N ILE A 312 -3.53 22.29 -2.36
CA ILE A 312 -2.12 22.42 -2.73
C ILE A 312 -1.84 21.58 -3.98
N THR A 313 -2.28 22.04 -5.15
CA THR A 313 -2.11 21.33 -6.43
C THR A 313 -0.75 21.60 -7.09
N GLU A 314 0.03 22.51 -6.53
CA GLU A 314 1.35 22.89 -7.07
C GLU A 314 2.37 21.77 -6.90
N ARG A 315 3.15 21.49 -7.96
CA ARG A 315 4.19 20.46 -7.96
C ARG A 315 5.40 20.84 -7.10
N ARG A 316 5.75 22.14 -7.01
CA ARG A 316 6.96 22.59 -6.27
C ARG A 316 6.95 22.19 -4.79
N PRO A 317 5.92 22.45 -3.99
CA PRO A 317 5.86 22.01 -2.60
C PRO A 317 5.96 20.48 -2.47
N PHE A 318 5.30 19.73 -3.36
CA PHE A 318 5.38 18.28 -3.42
C PHE A 318 6.83 17.79 -3.62
N MET A 319 7.57 18.36 -4.58
CA MET A 319 8.96 18.00 -4.86
C MET A 319 9.89 18.33 -3.68
N ILE A 320 9.68 19.46 -3.01
CA ILE A 320 10.46 19.85 -1.82
C ILE A 320 10.15 18.87 -0.67
N GLY A 321 8.89 18.54 -0.43
CA GLY A 321 8.48 17.56 0.58
C GLY A 321 9.06 16.17 0.30
N ALA A 322 9.07 15.73 -0.96
CA ALA A 322 9.65 14.46 -1.38
C ALA A 322 11.18 14.42 -1.19
N CYS A 323 11.87 15.52 -1.48
CA CYS A 323 13.31 15.65 -1.23
C CYS A 323 13.61 15.56 0.29
N ALA A 324 12.86 16.29 1.10
CA ALA A 324 13.01 16.23 2.56
C ALA A 324 12.72 14.82 3.11
N PHE A 325 11.72 14.13 2.54
CA PHE A 325 11.39 12.76 2.92
C PHE A 325 12.50 11.76 2.55
N ALA A 326 13.10 11.90 1.35
CA ALA A 326 14.26 11.11 0.97
C ALA A 326 15.45 11.33 1.93
N LEU A 327 15.67 12.57 2.37
CA LEU A 327 16.71 12.89 3.34
C LEU A 327 16.49 12.23 4.71
N PHE A 328 15.24 12.01 5.14
CA PHE A 328 14.95 11.23 6.34
C PHE A 328 15.44 9.79 6.23
N GLY A 329 15.38 9.20 5.04
CA GLY A 329 15.92 7.86 4.78
C GLY A 329 17.44 7.78 4.92
N VAL A 330 18.14 8.89 4.71
CA VAL A 330 19.62 8.96 4.87
C VAL A 330 20.02 9.26 6.33
N CYS A 331 19.06 9.61 7.21
CA CYS A 331 19.30 9.94 8.60
C CYS A 331 18.98 8.73 9.51
N PRO A 332 20.00 7.93 9.95
CA PRO A 332 19.76 6.69 10.69
C PRO A 332 18.94 6.87 11.97
N PRO A 333 19.17 7.89 12.83
CA PRO A 333 18.40 8.08 14.06
C PRO A 333 16.89 8.20 13.83
N VAL A 334 16.48 8.83 12.72
CA VAL A 334 15.05 9.00 12.39
C VAL A 334 14.40 7.66 12.10
N ALA A 335 15.00 6.85 11.25
CA ALA A 335 14.46 5.55 10.89
C ALA A 335 14.46 4.57 12.07
N GLN A 336 15.52 4.59 12.88
CA GLN A 336 15.61 3.77 14.10
C GLN A 336 14.53 4.12 15.12
N TRP A 337 14.30 5.41 15.34
CA TRP A 337 13.25 5.86 16.24
C TRP A 337 11.88 5.36 15.78
N PHE A 338 11.56 5.43 14.48
CA PHE A 338 10.30 4.93 13.98
C PHE A 338 10.22 3.40 13.91
N ALA A 339 11.35 2.71 13.72
CA ALA A 339 11.39 1.26 13.77
C ALA A 339 11.12 0.70 15.19
N SER A 340 11.33 1.50 16.23
CA SER A 340 10.97 1.14 17.60
C SER A 340 9.49 1.34 17.95
N MET A 341 8.67 1.81 17.01
CA MET A 341 7.24 1.99 17.22
C MET A 341 6.55 0.63 17.43
N PRO A 342 5.74 0.47 18.50
CA PRO A 342 4.97 -0.76 18.70
C PRO A 342 4.02 -1.04 17.54
N LEU A 343 4.05 -2.29 17.03
CA LEU A 343 3.21 -2.70 15.90
C LEU A 343 1.72 -2.49 16.15
N THR A 344 1.29 -2.66 17.40
CA THR A 344 -0.09 -2.43 17.86
C THR A 344 -0.59 -1.02 17.53
N ILE A 345 0.25 0.00 17.75
CA ILE A 345 -0.09 1.40 17.46
C ILE A 345 -0.28 1.59 15.95
N GLY A 346 0.66 1.04 15.15
CA GLY A 346 0.56 1.06 13.71
C GLY A 346 -0.73 0.43 13.22
N ASN A 347 -1.07 -0.75 13.71
CA ASN A 347 -2.28 -1.47 13.34
C ASN A 347 -3.55 -0.69 13.69
N ALA A 348 -3.64 -0.12 14.90
CA ALA A 348 -4.81 0.66 15.34
C ALA A 348 -5.08 1.89 14.45
N VAL A 349 -4.03 2.61 14.10
CA VAL A 349 -4.16 3.82 13.28
C VAL A 349 -4.45 3.49 11.82
N LEU A 350 -3.83 2.42 11.28
CA LEU A 350 -4.08 1.96 9.92
C LEU A 350 -5.46 1.35 9.76
N PHE A 351 -5.97 0.68 10.77
CA PHE A 351 -7.37 0.23 10.77
C PHE A 351 -8.30 1.40 10.40
N VAL A 352 -8.13 2.55 11.06
CA VAL A 352 -8.92 3.76 10.75
C VAL A 352 -8.65 4.28 9.35
N ALA A 353 -7.38 4.33 8.92
CA ALA A 353 -7.01 4.82 7.60
C ALA A 353 -7.68 4.00 6.49
N TYR A 354 -7.68 2.67 6.63
CA TYR A 354 -8.24 1.78 5.61
C TYR A 354 -9.75 1.66 5.61
N LEU A 355 -10.45 2.02 6.71
CA LEU A 355 -11.90 2.21 6.67
C LEU A 355 -12.31 3.25 5.61
N SER A 356 -11.49 4.27 5.38
CA SER A 356 -11.76 5.29 4.36
C SER A 356 -11.74 4.75 2.93
N MET A 357 -11.13 3.58 2.69
CA MET A 357 -11.12 2.93 1.37
C MET A 357 -12.52 2.54 0.90
N LEU A 358 -13.41 2.18 1.82
CA LEU A 358 -14.81 1.92 1.47
C LEU A 358 -15.47 3.16 0.85
N GLY A 359 -15.20 4.35 1.41
CA GLY A 359 -15.69 5.60 0.82
C GLY A 359 -15.10 5.86 -0.58
N SER A 360 -13.83 5.50 -0.78
CA SER A 360 -13.19 5.59 -2.11
C SER A 360 -13.78 4.58 -3.09
N ALA A 361 -14.07 3.36 -2.64
CA ALA A 361 -14.74 2.34 -3.44
C ALA A 361 -16.14 2.82 -3.88
N LEU A 362 -16.97 3.30 -2.94
CA LEU A 362 -18.32 3.77 -3.22
C LEU A 362 -18.37 4.90 -4.24
N ARG A 363 -17.39 5.80 -4.26
CA ARG A 363 -17.31 6.87 -5.28
C ARG A 363 -17.23 6.33 -6.71
N HIS A 364 -16.69 5.15 -6.91
CA HIS A 364 -16.67 4.52 -8.25
C HIS A 364 -18.06 4.08 -8.74
N LEU A 365 -19.03 3.97 -7.83
CA LEU A 365 -20.42 3.64 -8.16
C LEU A 365 -21.35 4.87 -8.15
N GLU A 366 -20.84 6.10 -7.99
CA GLU A 366 -21.63 7.31 -8.06
C GLU A 366 -22.33 7.41 -9.43
N GLY A 367 -23.66 7.67 -9.42
CA GLY A 367 -24.48 7.75 -10.62
C GLY A 367 -24.92 6.40 -11.21
N VAL A 368 -24.46 5.27 -10.65
CA VAL A 368 -24.87 3.92 -11.10
C VAL A 368 -26.24 3.57 -10.54
N ARG A 369 -27.16 3.11 -11.41
CA ARG A 369 -28.46 2.56 -10.96
C ARG A 369 -28.27 1.14 -10.46
N PHE A 370 -28.70 0.86 -9.22
CA PHE A 370 -28.61 -0.45 -8.60
C PHE A 370 -29.77 -1.35 -9.08
N SER A 371 -29.58 -2.03 -10.19
CA SER A 371 -30.42 -3.14 -10.65
C SER A 371 -29.94 -4.44 -10.02
N ALA A 372 -30.76 -5.51 -10.07
CA ALA A 372 -30.32 -6.84 -9.64
C ALA A 372 -29.03 -7.28 -10.37
N ARG A 373 -28.90 -6.97 -11.65
CA ARG A 373 -27.71 -7.28 -12.46
C ARG A 373 -26.49 -6.55 -11.97
N THR A 374 -26.58 -5.25 -11.72
CA THR A 374 -25.51 -4.42 -11.17
C THR A 374 -25.06 -4.92 -9.81
N ILE A 375 -26.03 -5.34 -8.97
CA ILE A 375 -25.71 -5.90 -7.64
C ILE A 375 -24.91 -7.19 -7.79
N TYR A 376 -25.36 -8.17 -8.60
CA TYR A 376 -24.62 -9.43 -8.79
C TYR A 376 -23.25 -9.22 -9.44
N ARG A 377 -23.11 -8.25 -10.33
CA ARG A 377 -21.83 -7.88 -10.98
C ARG A 377 -20.73 -7.54 -9.98
N VAL A 378 -21.08 -6.90 -8.86
CA VAL A 378 -20.13 -6.53 -7.81
C VAL A 378 -20.17 -7.46 -6.60
N ALA A 379 -21.35 -7.94 -6.21
CA ALA A 379 -21.51 -8.75 -5.01
C ALA A 379 -20.84 -10.12 -5.14
N LEU A 380 -20.98 -10.79 -6.29
CA LEU A 380 -20.41 -12.12 -6.48
C LEU A 380 -18.89 -12.13 -6.26
N PRO A 381 -18.08 -11.30 -6.94
CA PRO A 381 -16.64 -11.32 -6.72
C PRO A 381 -16.24 -10.85 -5.31
N ILE A 382 -16.99 -9.92 -4.69
CA ILE A 382 -16.70 -9.48 -3.33
C ILE A 382 -16.94 -10.62 -2.35
N PHE A 383 -18.12 -11.23 -2.36
CA PHE A 383 -18.43 -12.28 -1.40
C PHE A 383 -17.61 -13.56 -1.63
N VAL A 384 -17.29 -13.89 -2.87
CA VAL A 384 -16.34 -14.97 -3.16
C VAL A 384 -14.97 -14.63 -2.60
N GLY A 385 -14.44 -13.43 -2.85
CA GLY A 385 -13.14 -13.00 -2.32
C GLY A 385 -13.11 -13.03 -0.79
N LEU A 386 -14.14 -12.50 -0.12
CA LEU A 386 -14.24 -12.51 1.34
C LEU A 386 -14.36 -13.93 1.90
N ALA A 387 -15.20 -14.79 1.30
CA ALA A 387 -15.33 -16.18 1.71
C ALA A 387 -13.99 -16.93 1.56
N TRP A 388 -13.26 -16.72 0.47
CA TRP A 388 -11.93 -17.29 0.27
C TRP A 388 -10.92 -16.87 1.35
N MET A 389 -10.97 -15.61 1.83
CA MET A 389 -10.10 -15.12 2.89
C MET A 389 -10.32 -15.84 4.25
N THR A 390 -11.47 -16.49 4.43
CA THR A 390 -11.79 -17.25 5.67
C THR A 390 -11.37 -18.71 5.60
N ILE A 391 -11.03 -19.23 4.42
CA ILE A 391 -10.62 -20.62 4.23
C ILE A 391 -9.21 -20.81 4.80
N PRO A 392 -8.99 -21.77 5.71
CA PRO A 392 -7.68 -22.05 6.26
C PRO A 392 -6.67 -22.46 5.17
N ASN A 393 -5.40 -22.06 5.35
CA ASN A 393 -4.36 -22.33 4.36
C ASN A 393 -4.12 -23.83 4.12
N GLU A 394 -4.39 -24.65 5.14
CA GLU A 394 -4.27 -26.12 5.10
C GLU A 394 -5.23 -26.77 4.10
N ALA A 395 -6.37 -26.16 3.85
CA ALA A 395 -7.36 -26.65 2.87
C ALA A 395 -6.80 -26.66 1.42
N TRP A 396 -5.78 -25.87 1.14
CA TRP A 396 -5.20 -25.72 -0.19
C TRP A 396 -3.99 -26.62 -0.45
N VAL A 397 -3.57 -27.43 0.52
CA VAL A 397 -2.33 -28.25 0.43
C VAL A 397 -2.34 -29.23 -0.74
N GLN A 398 -3.51 -29.74 -1.11
CA GLN A 398 -3.64 -30.70 -2.23
C GLN A 398 -3.63 -30.00 -3.62
N MET A 399 -3.70 -28.70 -3.67
CA MET A 399 -3.67 -27.97 -4.94
C MET A 399 -2.27 -27.95 -5.56
N PRO A 400 -2.15 -27.96 -6.90
CA PRO A 400 -0.85 -27.89 -7.57
C PRO A 400 -0.03 -26.68 -7.09
N ALA A 401 1.25 -26.88 -6.80
CA ALA A 401 2.14 -25.88 -6.24
C ALA A 401 2.21 -24.58 -7.07
N LEU A 402 2.04 -24.68 -8.39
CA LEU A 402 2.04 -23.55 -9.31
C LEU A 402 0.87 -22.58 -9.07
N VAL A 403 -0.33 -23.10 -8.84
CA VAL A 403 -1.55 -22.27 -8.73
C VAL A 403 -1.99 -22.04 -7.30
N ARG A 404 -1.49 -22.83 -6.35
CA ARG A 404 -1.85 -22.75 -4.93
C ARG A 404 -1.74 -21.33 -4.36
N PRO A 405 -0.63 -20.59 -4.51
CA PRO A 405 -0.50 -19.24 -3.97
C PRO A 405 -1.54 -18.26 -4.51
N LEU A 406 -1.88 -18.42 -5.79
CA LEU A 406 -2.88 -17.57 -6.45
C LEU A 406 -4.30 -17.91 -5.98
N ILE A 407 -4.65 -19.19 -5.97
CA ILE A 407 -6.00 -19.66 -5.63
C ILE A 407 -6.29 -19.45 -4.12
N SER A 408 -5.31 -19.65 -3.25
CA SER A 408 -5.49 -19.46 -1.80
C SER A 408 -5.65 -18.00 -1.39
N ASN A 409 -5.34 -17.04 -2.27
CA ASN A 409 -5.45 -15.62 -1.95
C ASN A 409 -6.82 -15.05 -2.36
N GLY A 410 -7.70 -14.83 -1.37
CA GLY A 410 -9.06 -14.36 -1.60
C GLY A 410 -9.15 -12.99 -2.28
N LEU A 411 -8.22 -12.07 -2.00
CA LEU A 411 -8.16 -10.77 -2.67
C LEU A 411 -7.95 -10.94 -4.17
N LEU A 412 -6.94 -11.72 -4.56
CA LEU A 412 -6.62 -11.93 -5.97
C LEU A 412 -7.72 -12.72 -6.67
N MET A 413 -8.31 -13.72 -6.01
CA MET A 413 -9.42 -14.50 -6.58
C MET A 413 -10.64 -13.62 -6.86
N GLY A 414 -11.02 -12.75 -5.94
CA GLY A 414 -12.12 -11.81 -6.17
C GLY A 414 -11.82 -10.82 -7.29
N ILE A 415 -10.58 -10.30 -7.37
CA ILE A 415 -10.17 -9.40 -8.47
C ILE A 415 -10.17 -10.14 -9.82
N LEU A 416 -9.62 -11.34 -9.89
CA LEU A 416 -9.62 -12.12 -11.12
C LEU A 416 -11.03 -12.50 -11.56
N LEU A 417 -11.90 -12.86 -10.62
CA LEU A 417 -13.30 -13.17 -10.91
C LEU A 417 -14.03 -11.96 -11.49
N THR A 418 -13.84 -10.75 -10.93
CA THR A 418 -14.49 -9.56 -11.47
C THR A 418 -13.97 -9.22 -12.88
N LEU A 419 -12.65 -9.33 -13.12
CA LEU A 419 -12.08 -9.12 -14.45
C LEU A 419 -12.62 -10.15 -15.48
N MET A 420 -12.73 -11.41 -15.07
CA MET A 420 -13.29 -12.47 -15.91
C MET A 420 -14.76 -12.21 -16.24
N MET A 421 -15.57 -11.78 -15.24
CA MET A 421 -16.98 -11.43 -15.45
C MET A 421 -17.13 -10.23 -16.39
N GLU A 422 -16.27 -9.20 -16.26
CA GLU A 422 -16.28 -8.04 -17.15
C GLU A 422 -15.93 -8.41 -18.61
N TRP A 423 -15.10 -9.42 -18.79
CA TRP A 423 -14.70 -9.87 -20.11
C TRP A 423 -15.71 -10.82 -20.77
N ILE A 424 -16.33 -11.72 -20.00
CA ILE A 424 -17.23 -12.78 -20.52
C ILE A 424 -18.66 -12.27 -20.69
N VAL A 425 -19.16 -11.45 -19.72
CA VAL A 425 -20.56 -11.04 -19.70
C VAL A 425 -20.73 -9.71 -20.43
N PRO A 426 -21.55 -9.65 -21.51
CA PRO A 426 -21.82 -8.43 -22.24
C PRO A 426 -22.84 -7.53 -21.49
N TRP A 427 -22.40 -6.93 -20.38
CA TRP A 427 -23.26 -6.14 -19.48
C TRP A 427 -24.05 -5.05 -20.17
N GLU A 428 -23.45 -4.36 -21.15
CA GLU A 428 -24.10 -3.28 -21.92
C GLU A 428 -25.37 -3.75 -22.67
N ARG A 429 -25.37 -5.02 -23.14
CA ARG A 429 -26.55 -5.60 -23.83
C ARG A 429 -27.64 -6.06 -22.85
N LEU A 430 -27.25 -6.30 -21.60
CA LEU A 430 -28.18 -6.72 -20.55
C LEU A 430 -28.83 -5.52 -19.85
N ASP A 431 -28.21 -4.34 -19.88
CA ASP A 431 -28.74 -3.12 -19.29
C ASP A 431 -29.70 -2.34 -20.23
N ALA A 432 -29.78 -2.75 -21.52
CA ALA A 432 -30.76 -2.26 -22.49
C ALA A 432 -32.08 -3.03 -22.35
#